data_1f6989ec487e2dbcc23004045283857b
#
_entry.id   1f6989ec487e2dbcc23004045283857b
#
_cell.length_a   1.000
_cell.length_b   1.000
_cell.length_c   1.000
_cell.angle_alpha   90.00
_cell.angle_beta   90.00
_cell.angle_gamma   90.00
#
_symmetry.space_group_name_H-M   'P 1'
#
loop_
_entity.id
_entity.type
_entity.pdbx_description
1 polymer ?
#
loop_
_entity_poly.entity_id
_entity_poly.type
_entity_poly.pdbx_seq_one_letter_code
_entity_poly.pdbx_strand_id
1 'polypeptide(L)'
;METDNLTKFRKIVAGLEPAKREALMARMKGMSKEEAMVLVDRMVEISEQRKIEITARPKVLAGGGREAVASGADYEVTRPRTYREMPDESGIEIVKNPGRRAPSTHAVRPQQRPIKRAEPAVARAGRNQVAMKIAQREREAYEAQMKKERNQVFAKKALKISLKYLGRAMCVVVTTLALVLAGFYTFLGIIMKGPSPHLRDQFVPSVMESSAGGVLARMILSDEEIDAILNSNKTQGFDEITDTTLVNAMAAEQKQKAEDNAAAVNELDPDGDGIEVHDVSGPMYHGKMLVIYDPSRIMVATIDNYNHNGAGLTLKQLIDKYGGVGGINGGQYEDTNGMGIGGWPEGIVISEGKLRMGSKGGTYNVYGLTNDNVLVVGSMTAQKALDIGVRDAVSFGPALIVNGVAAKYSGAGGGLNPRTAIGQREDGAILLLVIEGRKTSSMGATMADLIKVMQDYGAVNAANLDGGMSSAMWLYDDELVSSSSIRVSRQMPTAFIILPPKDGNAKGTEG
;
A
#
# COMPACT_ATOMS: atom_id res chain seq x y z
N MET A 1 -2.47 -20.20 34.18
CA MET A 1 -2.15 -19.44 32.96
C MET A 1 -1.65 -20.32 31.81
N GLU A 2 -0.63 -21.18 32.03
CA GLU A 2 -0.05 -22.05 30.96
C GLU A 2 -1.05 -22.98 30.26
N THR A 3 -1.95 -23.61 30.98
CA THR A 3 -2.97 -24.52 30.42
C THR A 3 -4.04 -23.80 29.60
N ASP A 4 -4.34 -22.54 29.90
CA ASP A 4 -5.34 -21.74 29.17
C ASP A 4 -4.78 -21.25 27.83
N ASN A 5 -3.54 -20.77 27.78
CA ASN A 5 -2.86 -20.34 26.55
C ASN A 5 -2.65 -21.50 25.56
N LEU A 6 -2.33 -22.68 26.03
CA LEU A 6 -2.24 -23.89 25.20
C LEU A 6 -3.59 -24.27 24.57
N THR A 7 -4.68 -24.09 25.29
CA THR A 7 -6.03 -24.36 24.77
C THR A 7 -6.43 -23.32 23.71
N LYS A 8 -6.13 -22.04 23.94
CA LYS A 8 -6.35 -20.95 22.97
C LYS A 8 -5.49 -21.15 21.71
N PHE A 9 -4.22 -21.50 21.88
CA PHE A 9 -3.31 -21.81 20.78
C PHE A 9 -3.82 -22.95 19.90
N ARG A 10 -4.29 -24.07 20.49
CA ARG A 10 -4.88 -25.18 19.73
C ARG A 10 -6.06 -24.73 18.86
N LYS A 11 -6.90 -23.82 19.35
CA LYS A 11 -8.01 -23.26 18.57
C LYS A 11 -7.52 -22.38 17.42
N ILE A 12 -6.46 -21.58 17.63
CA ILE A 12 -5.84 -20.77 16.59
C ILE A 12 -5.27 -21.66 15.49
N VAL A 13 -4.49 -22.68 15.87
CA VAL A 13 -3.88 -23.63 14.91
C VAL A 13 -4.94 -24.42 14.12
N ALA A 14 -6.04 -24.79 14.77
CA ALA A 14 -7.15 -25.49 14.11
C ALA A 14 -7.82 -24.63 13.03
N GLY A 15 -7.83 -23.30 13.18
CA GLY A 15 -8.37 -22.34 12.21
C GLY A 15 -7.43 -21.97 11.06
N LEU A 16 -6.17 -22.40 11.08
CA LEU A 16 -5.21 -22.14 10.00
C LEU A 16 -5.47 -23.03 8.77
N GLU A 17 -5.17 -22.50 7.59
CA GLU A 17 -5.10 -23.30 6.37
C GLU A 17 -4.10 -24.46 6.49
N PRO A 18 -4.34 -25.61 5.84
CA PRO A 18 -3.51 -26.81 6.01
C PRO A 18 -2.01 -26.56 5.81
N ALA A 19 -1.61 -25.82 4.76
CA ALA A 19 -0.22 -25.51 4.46
C ALA A 19 0.46 -24.66 5.56
N LYS A 20 -0.26 -23.67 6.10
CA LYS A 20 0.25 -22.79 7.18
C LYS A 20 0.36 -23.56 8.51
N ARG A 21 -0.55 -24.49 8.75
CA ARG A 21 -0.51 -25.37 9.93
C ARG A 21 0.70 -26.29 9.88
N GLU A 22 0.97 -26.89 8.72
CA GLU A 22 2.11 -27.79 8.52
C GLU A 22 3.44 -27.05 8.69
N ALA A 23 3.58 -25.87 8.10
CA ALA A 23 4.76 -25.01 8.25
C ALA A 23 5.00 -24.61 9.72
N LEU A 24 3.95 -24.23 10.45
CA LEU A 24 4.05 -23.90 11.88
C LEU A 24 4.48 -25.10 12.72
N MET A 25 3.89 -26.28 12.48
CA MET A 25 4.25 -27.49 13.20
C MET A 25 5.68 -27.96 12.89
N ALA A 26 6.13 -27.81 11.65
CA ALA A 26 7.52 -28.08 11.25
C ALA A 26 8.50 -27.15 11.98
N ARG A 27 8.19 -25.86 12.07
CA ARG A 27 8.99 -24.86 12.79
C ARG A 27 9.07 -25.19 14.29
N MET A 28 7.96 -25.51 14.93
CA MET A 28 7.90 -25.84 16.36
C MET A 28 8.65 -27.13 16.71
N LYS A 29 8.78 -28.07 15.78
CA LYS A 29 9.48 -29.33 15.98
C LYS A 29 11.00 -29.18 16.19
N GLY A 30 11.56 -28.05 15.71
CA GLY A 30 12.98 -27.69 15.87
C GLY A 30 13.29 -26.81 17.09
N MET A 31 12.26 -26.36 17.84
CA MET A 31 12.40 -25.43 18.96
C MET A 31 12.57 -26.15 20.32
N SER A 32 13.24 -25.49 21.27
CA SER A 32 13.21 -25.90 22.67
C SER A 32 11.81 -25.72 23.27
N LYS A 33 11.57 -26.32 24.44
CA LYS A 33 10.27 -26.20 25.09
C LYS A 33 9.94 -24.76 25.50
N GLU A 34 10.95 -24.03 25.94
CA GLU A 34 10.84 -22.61 26.31
C GLU A 34 10.50 -21.73 25.10
N GLU A 35 11.22 -21.86 23.99
CA GLU A 35 10.97 -21.13 22.75
C GLU A 35 9.57 -21.42 22.18
N ALA A 36 9.15 -22.70 22.22
CA ALA A 36 7.80 -23.07 21.78
C ALA A 36 6.71 -22.41 22.64
N MET A 37 6.93 -22.26 23.94
CA MET A 37 5.99 -21.60 24.85
C MET A 37 5.92 -20.08 24.57
N VAL A 38 7.04 -19.41 24.34
CA VAL A 38 7.07 -17.98 23.95
C VAL A 38 6.31 -17.76 22.66
N LEU A 39 6.47 -18.64 21.67
CA LEU A 39 5.73 -18.56 20.41
C LEU A 39 4.21 -18.75 20.62
N VAL A 40 3.81 -19.68 21.50
CA VAL A 40 2.41 -19.92 21.87
C VAL A 40 1.80 -18.67 22.51
N ASP A 41 2.47 -18.05 23.48
CA ASP A 41 1.99 -16.87 24.18
C ASP A 41 1.84 -15.68 23.22
N ARG A 42 2.83 -15.45 22.37
CA ARG A 42 2.78 -14.37 21.36
C ARG A 42 1.65 -14.55 20.32
N MET A 43 1.40 -15.77 19.87
CA MET A 43 0.29 -16.05 18.95
C MET A 43 -1.09 -15.88 19.61
N VAL A 44 -1.22 -16.21 20.88
CA VAL A 44 -2.46 -16.00 21.66
C VAL A 44 -2.69 -14.50 21.83
N GLU A 45 -1.67 -13.74 22.21
CA GLU A 45 -1.76 -12.29 22.38
C GLU A 45 -2.18 -11.56 21.09
N ILE A 46 -1.53 -11.85 19.96
CA ILE A 46 -1.90 -11.30 18.65
C ILE A 46 -3.35 -11.64 18.29
N SER A 47 -3.80 -12.85 18.58
CA SER A 47 -5.19 -13.26 18.33
C SER A 47 -6.19 -12.52 19.21
N GLU A 48 -5.87 -12.22 20.44
CA GLU A 48 -6.72 -11.44 21.35
C GLU A 48 -6.75 -9.96 20.98
N GLN A 49 -5.61 -9.36 20.61
CA GLN A 49 -5.54 -8.00 20.10
C GLN A 49 -6.40 -7.81 18.83
N ARG A 50 -6.33 -8.74 17.86
CA ARG A 50 -7.20 -8.71 16.68
C ARG A 50 -8.68 -8.84 17.00
N LYS A 51 -9.07 -9.59 18.03
CA LYS A 51 -10.47 -9.65 18.48
C LYS A 51 -10.94 -8.32 19.07
N ILE A 52 -10.10 -7.64 19.82
CA ILE A 52 -10.39 -6.31 20.38
C ILE A 52 -10.56 -5.29 19.26
N GLU A 53 -9.71 -5.29 18.24
CA GLU A 53 -9.86 -4.41 17.07
C GLU A 53 -11.14 -4.65 16.28
N ILE A 54 -11.56 -5.91 16.10
CA ILE A 54 -12.80 -6.27 15.39
C ILE A 54 -14.03 -5.87 16.20
N THR A 55 -13.97 -5.96 17.53
CA THR A 55 -15.09 -5.57 18.42
C THR A 55 -15.15 -4.07 18.67
N ALA A 56 -14.03 -3.35 18.53
CA ALA A 56 -13.95 -1.90 18.70
C ALA A 56 -14.35 -1.10 17.45
N ARG A 57 -14.61 -1.74 16.30
CA ARG A 57 -15.13 -1.05 15.11
C ARG A 57 -16.59 -0.64 15.38
N PRO A 58 -16.93 0.66 15.33
CA PRO A 58 -18.31 1.09 15.48
C PRO A 58 -19.11 0.51 14.30
N LYS A 59 -20.25 -0.13 14.62
CA LYS A 59 -21.26 -0.49 13.62
C LYS A 59 -21.74 0.81 12.98
N VAL A 60 -21.38 1.04 11.71
CA VAL A 60 -21.96 2.11 10.92
C VAL A 60 -23.42 1.75 10.69
N LEU A 61 -24.29 2.39 11.45
CA LEU A 61 -25.75 2.39 11.21
C LEU A 61 -26.02 3.26 9.99
N ALA A 62 -26.41 2.62 8.90
CA ALA A 62 -27.07 3.30 7.80
C ALA A 62 -28.48 3.69 8.26
N GLY A 63 -28.86 4.96 8.13
CA GLY A 63 -30.23 5.38 8.30
C GLY A 63 -30.37 6.81 8.81
N GLY A 64 -30.70 7.71 7.90
CA GLY A 64 -30.96 9.11 8.19
C GLY A 64 -32.33 9.34 8.79
N GLY A 65 -32.42 10.41 9.56
CA GLY A 65 -33.56 11.33 9.54
C GLY A 65 -34.54 11.26 10.64
N ARG A 66 -34.55 12.35 11.41
CA ARG A 66 -35.63 13.03 12.13
C ARG A 66 -35.98 12.58 13.55
N GLU A 67 -35.74 13.52 14.43
CA GLU A 67 -36.32 13.64 15.76
C GLU A 67 -37.85 13.53 15.77
N ALA A 68 -38.39 12.79 16.72
CA ALA A 68 -39.70 13.05 17.34
C ALA A 68 -39.74 12.40 18.73
N VAL A 69 -40.29 13.19 19.60
CA VAL A 69 -40.43 13.12 21.05
C VAL A 69 -41.24 11.91 21.55
N ALA A 70 -40.92 11.50 22.77
CA ALA A 70 -41.47 10.43 23.55
C ALA A 70 -43.01 10.45 23.71
N SER A 71 -43.61 9.27 23.69
CA SER A 71 -44.60 8.86 24.66
C SER A 71 -44.82 7.34 24.56
N GLY A 72 -44.89 6.67 25.71
CA GLY A 72 -45.05 5.24 25.81
C GLY A 72 -46.43 4.75 25.43
N ALA A 73 -46.46 3.55 24.94
CA ALA A 73 -47.62 2.61 25.06
C ALA A 73 -47.20 1.24 24.53
N ASP A 74 -47.60 0.24 25.24
CA ASP A 74 -47.46 -1.19 24.97
C ASP A 74 -47.91 -1.59 23.58
N TYR A 75 -47.18 -2.49 22.94
CA TYR A 75 -47.68 -3.23 21.77
C TYR A 75 -47.36 -4.71 21.84
N GLU A 76 -48.48 -5.42 21.87
CA GLU A 76 -48.70 -6.85 21.74
C GLU A 76 -48.04 -7.47 20.50
N VAL A 77 -47.53 -8.67 20.71
CA VAL A 77 -46.98 -9.56 19.65
C VAL A 77 -48.15 -10.08 18.79
N THR A 78 -48.21 -9.68 17.53
CA THR A 78 -49.05 -10.33 16.53
C THR A 78 -48.20 -11.01 15.43
N ARG A 79 -48.55 -12.26 15.17
CA ARG A 79 -47.93 -13.21 14.21
C ARG A 79 -48.06 -12.72 12.76
N PRO A 80 -47.12 -13.14 11.84
CA PRO A 80 -47.17 -12.72 10.45
C PRO A 80 -48.29 -13.41 9.69
N ARG A 81 -49.02 -12.62 8.90
CA ARG A 81 -50.08 -13.04 7.99
C ARG A 81 -49.48 -13.72 6.73
N THR A 82 -50.19 -14.76 6.39
CA THR A 82 -50.14 -15.61 5.19
C THR A 82 -50.05 -14.87 3.85
N TYR A 83 -49.39 -15.53 2.93
CA TYR A 83 -49.31 -15.28 1.50
C TYR A 83 -50.63 -14.82 0.88
N ARG A 84 -50.59 -13.74 0.13
CA ARG A 84 -51.69 -13.28 -0.73
C ARG A 84 -51.39 -13.80 -2.15
N GLU A 85 -52.29 -14.63 -2.63
CA GLU A 85 -52.32 -15.13 -4.01
C GLU A 85 -52.40 -13.98 -5.02
N MET A 86 -51.61 -14.09 -6.07
CA MET A 86 -51.67 -13.18 -7.23
C MET A 86 -52.77 -13.66 -8.18
N PRO A 87 -53.53 -12.74 -8.81
CA PRO A 87 -54.57 -13.12 -9.77
C PRO A 87 -53.99 -13.66 -11.05
N ASP A 88 -54.67 -14.70 -11.55
CA ASP A 88 -54.49 -15.35 -12.85
C ASP A 88 -55.00 -14.44 -13.98
N GLU A 89 -54.11 -13.84 -14.75
CA GLU A 89 -54.46 -13.16 -16.00
C GLU A 89 -54.09 -14.06 -17.20
N SER A 90 -54.92 -15.10 -17.43
CA SER A 90 -54.97 -15.81 -18.69
C SER A 90 -56.16 -15.33 -19.54
N GLY A 91 -56.10 -14.09 -19.99
CA GLY A 91 -56.99 -13.56 -21.03
C GLY A 91 -56.51 -13.99 -22.43
N ILE A 92 -56.87 -15.16 -22.88
CA ILE A 92 -56.79 -15.47 -24.31
C ILE A 92 -58.22 -15.48 -24.87
N GLU A 93 -58.57 -14.41 -25.53
CA GLU A 93 -59.78 -14.23 -26.29
C GLU A 93 -59.79 -15.21 -27.48
N ILE A 94 -60.74 -16.16 -27.45
CA ILE A 94 -61.01 -17.06 -28.59
C ILE A 94 -61.90 -16.31 -29.55
N VAL A 95 -61.32 -15.85 -30.65
CA VAL A 95 -62.07 -15.30 -31.80
C VAL A 95 -62.85 -16.45 -32.46
N LYS A 96 -64.17 -16.46 -32.30
CA LYS A 96 -65.10 -17.31 -33.04
C LYS A 96 -65.21 -16.84 -34.50
N ASN A 97 -64.83 -17.69 -35.42
CA ASN A 97 -65.05 -17.47 -36.83
C ASN A 97 -66.40 -18.07 -37.26
N PRO A 98 -67.32 -17.32 -37.83
CA PRO A 98 -68.64 -17.83 -38.23
C PRO A 98 -68.63 -18.38 -39.65
N GLY A 99 -69.19 -19.56 -39.78
CA GLY A 99 -69.95 -19.93 -40.97
C GLY A 99 -69.25 -20.54 -42.18
N ARG A 100 -69.34 -21.85 -42.27
CA ARG A 100 -69.56 -22.48 -43.60
C ARG A 100 -70.58 -23.56 -43.50
N ARG A 101 -71.59 -23.39 -44.35
CA ARG A 101 -72.76 -24.26 -44.56
C ARG A 101 -72.35 -25.70 -45.00
N ALA A 102 -73.11 -26.68 -44.51
CA ALA A 102 -73.10 -28.05 -44.98
C ALA A 102 -73.69 -28.17 -46.38
N PRO A 103 -73.13 -28.94 -47.23
CA PRO A 103 -73.89 -29.45 -48.41
C PRO A 103 -74.52 -30.78 -48.13
N SER A 104 -75.72 -30.93 -48.74
CA SER A 104 -76.74 -31.95 -48.71
C SER A 104 -76.25 -33.37 -49.03
N THR A 105 -76.91 -34.32 -48.41
CA THR A 105 -76.92 -35.73 -48.66
C THR A 105 -77.41 -36.09 -50.07
N HIS A 106 -76.59 -36.81 -50.81
CA HIS A 106 -77.10 -37.71 -51.89
C HIS A 106 -76.63 -39.11 -51.60
N ALA A 107 -77.59 -39.97 -51.35
CA ALA A 107 -77.43 -41.40 -51.24
C ALA A 107 -77.06 -42.04 -52.59
N VAL A 108 -75.94 -42.75 -52.63
CA VAL A 108 -75.58 -43.62 -53.76
C VAL A 108 -75.47 -45.05 -53.23
N ARG A 109 -76.27 -45.93 -53.85
CA ARG A 109 -76.37 -47.37 -53.62
C ARG A 109 -75.02 -48.09 -53.72
N PRO A 110 -74.72 -49.09 -52.87
CA PRO A 110 -73.46 -49.80 -52.91
C PRO A 110 -73.35 -50.75 -54.08
N GLN A 111 -72.37 -50.56 -54.93
CA GLN A 111 -71.90 -51.61 -55.87
C GLN A 111 -71.06 -52.61 -55.12
N GLN A 112 -71.36 -53.86 -55.27
CA GLN A 112 -70.62 -55.02 -54.81
C GLN A 112 -69.21 -55.01 -55.41
N ARG A 113 -68.19 -54.97 -54.63
CA ARG A 113 -66.83 -55.23 -55.03
C ARG A 113 -66.44 -56.65 -54.75
N PRO A 114 -65.58 -57.25 -55.59
CA PRO A 114 -65.20 -58.64 -55.47
C PRO A 114 -64.38 -58.96 -54.23
N ILE A 115 -64.62 -60.12 -53.69
CA ILE A 115 -63.94 -60.67 -52.49
C ILE A 115 -62.45 -60.81 -52.80
N LYS A 116 -61.62 -59.93 -52.22
CA LYS A 116 -60.17 -60.13 -52.18
C LYS A 116 -59.87 -61.23 -51.19
N ARG A 117 -59.11 -62.22 -51.61
CA ARG A 117 -58.57 -63.34 -50.81
C ARG A 117 -57.97 -62.79 -49.55
N ALA A 118 -58.32 -63.36 -48.42
CA ALA A 118 -57.77 -62.99 -47.10
C ALA A 118 -56.26 -63.30 -47.06
N GLU A 119 -55.48 -62.31 -46.85
CA GLU A 119 -54.04 -62.46 -46.50
C GLU A 119 -53.89 -63.21 -45.17
N PRO A 120 -52.84 -64.02 -44.99
CA PRO A 120 -52.60 -64.76 -43.75
C PRO A 120 -52.51 -63.85 -42.58
N ALA A 121 -53.09 -64.13 -41.43
CA ALA A 121 -53.18 -63.32 -40.20
C ALA A 121 -51.81 -62.87 -39.69
N VAL A 122 -50.77 -63.65 -39.93
CA VAL A 122 -49.36 -63.32 -39.53
C VAL A 122 -48.81 -62.16 -40.33
N ALA A 123 -49.10 -62.02 -41.63
CA ALA A 123 -48.63 -60.89 -42.46
C ALA A 123 -49.38 -59.59 -42.13
N ARG A 124 -50.60 -59.65 -41.61
CA ARG A 124 -51.40 -58.50 -41.16
C ARG A 124 -50.92 -58.01 -39.80
N ALA A 125 -50.55 -58.94 -38.89
CA ALA A 125 -49.96 -58.59 -37.57
C ALA A 125 -48.61 -57.94 -37.70
N GLY A 126 -47.74 -58.42 -38.61
CA GLY A 126 -46.41 -57.78 -38.83
C GLY A 126 -46.50 -56.38 -39.44
N ARG A 127 -47.44 -56.17 -40.42
CA ARG A 127 -47.67 -54.82 -40.99
C ARG A 127 -48.22 -53.86 -39.94
N ASN A 128 -49.10 -54.31 -39.04
CA ASN A 128 -49.59 -53.43 -37.94
C ASN A 128 -48.50 -53.08 -36.93
N GLN A 129 -47.59 -54.00 -36.59
CA GLN A 129 -46.49 -53.74 -35.71
C GLN A 129 -45.48 -52.73 -36.31
N VAL A 130 -45.17 -52.87 -37.61
CA VAL A 130 -44.30 -51.89 -38.30
C VAL A 130 -44.96 -50.52 -38.39
N ALA A 131 -46.25 -50.46 -38.74
CA ALA A 131 -46.98 -49.18 -38.75
C ALA A 131 -47.04 -48.49 -37.37
N MET A 132 -47.26 -49.27 -36.30
CA MET A 132 -47.20 -48.73 -34.92
C MET A 132 -45.82 -48.20 -34.55
N LYS A 133 -44.74 -48.91 -34.92
CA LYS A 133 -43.36 -48.44 -34.67
C LYS A 133 -43.03 -47.17 -35.47
N ILE A 134 -43.52 -47.06 -36.70
CA ILE A 134 -43.32 -45.80 -37.48
C ILE A 134 -44.11 -44.67 -36.86
N ALA A 135 -45.38 -44.85 -36.51
CA ALA A 135 -46.18 -43.83 -35.85
C ALA A 135 -45.60 -43.41 -34.48
N GLN A 136 -45.02 -44.35 -33.74
CA GLN A 136 -44.33 -44.01 -32.47
C GLN A 136 -43.07 -43.16 -32.70
N ARG A 137 -42.25 -43.55 -33.70
CA ARG A 137 -41.05 -42.74 -34.05
C ARG A 137 -41.41 -41.35 -34.55
N GLU A 138 -42.45 -41.21 -35.35
CA GLU A 138 -42.94 -39.92 -35.83
C GLU A 138 -43.46 -39.07 -34.67
N ARG A 139 -44.14 -39.67 -33.71
CA ARG A 139 -44.59 -38.98 -32.49
C ARG A 139 -43.44 -38.53 -31.61
N GLU A 140 -42.45 -39.39 -31.37
CA GLU A 140 -41.24 -39.09 -30.65
C GLU A 140 -40.43 -37.96 -31.31
N ALA A 141 -40.30 -38.00 -32.66
CA ALA A 141 -39.63 -36.94 -33.42
C ALA A 141 -40.37 -35.60 -33.33
N TYR A 142 -41.71 -35.64 -33.44
CA TYR A 142 -42.53 -34.44 -33.25
C TYR A 142 -42.42 -33.84 -31.85
N GLU A 143 -42.49 -34.67 -30.81
CA GLU A 143 -42.32 -34.26 -29.42
C GLU A 143 -40.92 -33.65 -29.17
N ALA A 144 -39.88 -34.27 -29.75
CA ALA A 144 -38.51 -33.76 -29.69
C ALA A 144 -38.36 -32.40 -30.39
N GLN A 145 -38.99 -32.24 -31.56
CA GLN A 145 -39.01 -30.98 -32.29
C GLN A 145 -39.74 -29.87 -31.50
N MET A 146 -40.92 -30.16 -30.99
CA MET A 146 -41.70 -29.23 -30.15
C MET A 146 -40.96 -28.82 -28.87
N LYS A 147 -40.26 -29.78 -28.24
CA LYS A 147 -39.40 -29.53 -27.09
C LYS A 147 -38.24 -28.60 -27.46
N LYS A 148 -37.61 -28.82 -28.61
CA LYS A 148 -36.51 -27.96 -29.12
C LYS A 148 -37.00 -26.53 -29.40
N GLU A 149 -38.15 -26.37 -30.05
CA GLU A 149 -38.73 -25.05 -30.33
C GLU A 149 -39.14 -24.33 -29.06
N ARG A 150 -39.77 -25.00 -28.10
CA ARG A 150 -40.12 -24.48 -26.81
C ARG A 150 -38.87 -23.99 -26.04
N ASN A 151 -37.80 -24.79 -26.04
CA ASN A 151 -36.53 -24.42 -25.39
C ASN A 151 -35.87 -23.21 -26.05
N GLN A 152 -35.93 -23.09 -27.40
CA GLN A 152 -35.42 -21.92 -28.12
C GLN A 152 -36.21 -20.64 -27.79
N VAL A 153 -37.53 -20.74 -27.70
CA VAL A 153 -38.38 -19.60 -27.30
C VAL A 153 -38.08 -19.19 -25.87
N PHE A 154 -37.93 -20.18 -24.99
CA PHE A 154 -37.59 -19.92 -23.58
C PHE A 154 -36.21 -19.26 -23.43
N ALA A 155 -35.21 -19.78 -24.15
CA ALA A 155 -33.86 -19.23 -24.19
C ALA A 155 -33.84 -17.79 -24.71
N LYS A 156 -34.58 -17.48 -25.77
CA LYS A 156 -34.71 -16.11 -26.30
C LYS A 156 -35.38 -15.13 -25.31
N LYS A 157 -36.42 -15.61 -24.60
CA LYS A 157 -37.07 -14.79 -23.54
C LYS A 157 -36.13 -14.58 -22.37
N ALA A 158 -35.46 -15.63 -21.89
CA ALA A 158 -34.47 -15.52 -20.80
C ALA A 158 -33.33 -14.57 -21.15
N LEU A 159 -32.79 -14.67 -22.38
CA LEU A 159 -31.75 -13.76 -22.86
C LEU A 159 -32.21 -12.31 -22.88
N LYS A 160 -33.43 -12.01 -23.38
CA LYS A 160 -33.97 -10.62 -23.36
C LYS A 160 -34.13 -10.07 -21.93
N ILE A 161 -34.60 -10.89 -21.01
CA ILE A 161 -34.75 -10.54 -19.62
C ILE A 161 -33.38 -10.28 -18.98
N SER A 162 -32.43 -11.17 -19.19
CA SER A 162 -31.07 -11.06 -18.71
C SER A 162 -30.37 -9.79 -19.22
N LEU A 163 -30.46 -9.49 -20.53
CA LEU A 163 -29.94 -8.26 -21.14
C LEU A 163 -30.57 -6.99 -20.56
N LYS A 164 -31.87 -7.01 -20.25
CA LYS A 164 -32.57 -5.87 -19.63
C LYS A 164 -32.06 -5.61 -18.21
N TYR A 165 -31.86 -6.67 -17.41
CA TYR A 165 -31.32 -6.52 -16.04
C TYR A 165 -29.84 -6.15 -16.06
N LEU A 166 -29.05 -6.71 -16.97
CA LEU A 166 -27.65 -6.32 -17.18
C LEU A 166 -27.53 -4.82 -17.56
N GLY A 167 -28.37 -4.35 -18.49
CA GLY A 167 -28.41 -2.93 -18.84
C GLY A 167 -28.76 -2.03 -17.66
N ARG A 168 -29.75 -2.42 -16.84
CA ARG A 168 -30.10 -1.68 -15.63
C ARG A 168 -28.95 -1.68 -14.60
N ALA A 169 -28.33 -2.83 -14.37
CA ALA A 169 -27.18 -2.94 -13.47
C ALA A 169 -26.02 -2.07 -13.95
N MET A 170 -25.73 -2.08 -15.26
CA MET A 170 -24.70 -1.20 -15.84
C MET A 170 -25.03 0.29 -15.66
N CYS A 171 -26.27 0.71 -15.88
CA CYS A 171 -26.70 2.08 -15.62
C CYS A 171 -26.47 2.48 -14.15
N VAL A 172 -26.84 1.62 -13.21
CA VAL A 172 -26.60 1.87 -11.77
C VAL A 172 -25.11 2.03 -11.49
N VAL A 173 -24.28 1.11 -11.98
CA VAL A 173 -22.81 1.18 -11.79
C VAL A 173 -22.23 2.47 -12.37
N VAL A 174 -22.60 2.82 -13.61
CA VAL A 174 -22.10 4.04 -14.26
C VAL A 174 -22.56 5.30 -13.51
N THR A 175 -23.84 5.35 -13.10
CA THR A 175 -24.36 6.50 -12.35
C THR A 175 -23.67 6.63 -10.99
N THR A 176 -23.49 5.52 -10.27
CA THR A 176 -22.78 5.51 -8.97
C THR A 176 -21.34 5.98 -9.15
N LEU A 177 -20.64 5.47 -10.17
CA LEU A 177 -19.27 5.90 -10.47
C LEU A 177 -19.20 7.40 -10.79
N ALA A 178 -20.14 7.91 -11.62
CA ALA A 178 -20.21 9.33 -11.95
C ALA A 178 -20.44 10.21 -10.71
N LEU A 179 -21.34 9.79 -9.79
CA LEU A 179 -21.59 10.50 -8.54
C LEU A 179 -20.35 10.47 -7.60
N VAL A 180 -19.65 9.34 -7.51
CA VAL A 180 -18.41 9.23 -6.73
C VAL A 180 -17.33 10.16 -7.29
N LEU A 181 -17.15 10.17 -8.63
CA LEU A 181 -16.18 11.05 -9.28
C LEU A 181 -16.54 12.54 -9.11
N ALA A 182 -17.81 12.90 -9.24
CA ALA A 182 -18.27 14.26 -9.01
C ALA A 182 -18.08 14.70 -7.56
N GLY A 183 -18.37 13.82 -6.59
CA GLY A 183 -18.11 14.04 -5.17
C GLY A 183 -16.64 14.22 -4.87
N PHE A 184 -15.78 13.39 -5.45
CA PHE A 184 -14.33 13.49 -5.32
C PHE A 184 -13.78 14.80 -5.90
N TYR A 185 -14.23 15.19 -7.10
CA TYR A 185 -13.84 16.46 -7.74
C TYR A 185 -14.26 17.65 -6.87
N THR A 186 -15.48 17.64 -6.35
CA THR A 186 -15.97 18.70 -5.43
C THR A 186 -15.15 18.76 -4.15
N PHE A 187 -14.81 17.61 -3.57
CA PHE A 187 -13.95 17.51 -2.40
C PHE A 187 -12.56 18.11 -2.62
N LEU A 188 -11.92 17.79 -3.75
CA LEU A 188 -10.65 18.41 -4.14
C LEU A 188 -10.80 19.94 -4.31
N GLY A 189 -11.88 20.41 -4.92
CA GLY A 189 -12.17 21.83 -5.07
C GLY A 189 -12.30 22.55 -3.73
N ILE A 190 -12.95 21.93 -2.74
CA ILE A 190 -13.07 22.48 -1.38
C ILE A 190 -11.71 22.59 -0.70
N ILE A 191 -10.84 21.57 -0.83
CA ILE A 191 -9.50 21.61 -0.24
C ILE A 191 -8.63 22.69 -0.90
N MET A 192 -8.63 22.77 -2.23
CA MET A 192 -7.68 23.59 -2.96
C MET A 192 -8.13 25.04 -3.18
N LYS A 193 -9.45 25.29 -3.31
CA LYS A 193 -10.04 26.64 -3.53
C LYS A 193 -10.99 27.07 -2.42
N GLY A 194 -11.15 26.26 -1.37
CA GLY A 194 -12.03 26.57 -0.24
C GLY A 194 -11.42 27.59 0.74
N PRO A 195 -12.13 27.89 1.84
CA PRO A 195 -11.80 29.01 2.72
C PRO A 195 -10.59 28.76 3.63
N SER A 196 -9.98 27.56 3.61
CA SER A 196 -8.84 27.23 4.47
C SER A 196 -7.52 27.26 3.70
N PRO A 197 -6.75 28.38 3.75
CA PRO A 197 -5.41 28.42 3.16
C PRO A 197 -4.48 27.36 3.71
N HIS A 198 -4.59 27.05 5.00
CA HIS A 198 -3.76 26.05 5.66
C HIS A 198 -3.89 24.65 5.05
N LEU A 199 -5.13 24.19 4.78
CA LEU A 199 -5.35 22.90 4.12
C LEU A 199 -4.80 22.88 2.70
N ARG A 200 -5.01 23.95 1.94
CA ARG A 200 -4.48 24.10 0.58
C ARG A 200 -2.95 24.05 0.59
N ASP A 201 -2.33 24.85 1.47
CA ASP A 201 -0.89 25.04 1.53
C ASP A 201 -0.14 23.80 2.06
N GLN A 202 -0.84 22.89 2.73
CA GLN A 202 -0.31 21.57 3.06
C GLN A 202 -0.60 20.53 1.94
N PHE A 203 -1.81 20.53 1.39
CA PHE A 203 -2.22 19.51 0.44
C PHE A 203 -1.54 19.65 -0.94
N VAL A 204 -1.50 20.88 -1.49
CA VAL A 204 -0.93 21.11 -2.83
C VAL A 204 0.55 20.74 -2.91
N PRO A 205 1.43 21.20 -2.00
CA PRO A 205 2.82 20.73 -2.01
C PRO A 205 2.95 19.21 -1.80
N SER A 206 2.11 18.61 -0.93
CA SER A 206 2.16 17.17 -0.68
C SER A 206 1.87 16.34 -1.94
N VAL A 207 0.86 16.74 -2.73
CA VAL A 207 0.54 16.03 -3.98
C VAL A 207 1.52 16.35 -5.09
N MET A 208 2.08 17.58 -5.13
CA MET A 208 3.08 17.96 -6.12
C MET A 208 4.43 17.27 -5.90
N GLU A 209 4.83 17.04 -4.65
CA GLU A 209 6.03 16.29 -4.30
C GLU A 209 5.87 14.76 -4.52
N SER A 210 4.65 14.28 -4.80
CA SER A 210 4.42 12.87 -5.10
C SER A 210 4.40 12.64 -6.61
N SER A 211 5.06 11.57 -7.08
CA SER A 211 5.24 11.27 -8.52
C SER A 211 3.94 11.19 -9.33
N ALA A 212 2.82 10.80 -8.71
CA ALA A 212 1.51 10.70 -9.39
C ALA A 212 0.50 11.77 -8.96
N GLY A 213 0.75 12.47 -7.87
CA GLY A 213 -0.23 13.38 -7.25
C GLY A 213 -0.39 14.72 -7.96
N GLY A 214 0.61 15.18 -8.69
CA GLY A 214 0.57 16.45 -9.42
C GLY A 214 -0.60 16.56 -10.40
N VAL A 215 -1.11 15.45 -10.92
CA VAL A 215 -2.33 15.42 -11.75
C VAL A 215 -3.54 15.92 -10.97
N LEU A 216 -3.67 15.58 -9.69
CA LEU A 216 -4.81 16.02 -8.85
C LEU A 216 -4.82 17.54 -8.67
N ALA A 217 -3.66 18.16 -8.45
CA ALA A 217 -3.56 19.60 -8.34
C ALA A 217 -3.95 20.29 -9.65
N ARG A 218 -3.42 19.83 -10.78
CA ARG A 218 -3.71 20.39 -12.12
C ARG A 218 -5.15 20.18 -12.62
N MET A 219 -5.91 19.28 -12.00
CA MET A 219 -7.36 19.15 -12.28
C MET A 219 -8.17 20.35 -11.75
N ILE A 220 -7.67 21.06 -10.76
CA ILE A 220 -8.41 22.10 -10.03
C ILE A 220 -7.74 23.47 -10.12
N LEU A 221 -6.41 23.51 -10.15
CA LEU A 221 -5.59 24.73 -10.12
C LEU A 221 -4.84 24.90 -11.45
N SER A 222 -4.58 26.16 -11.84
CA SER A 222 -3.65 26.47 -12.92
C SER A 222 -2.20 26.29 -12.48
N ASP A 223 -1.26 26.19 -13.43
CA ASP A 223 0.17 26.08 -13.10
C ASP A 223 0.66 27.33 -12.34
N GLU A 224 0.14 28.52 -12.65
CA GLU A 224 0.48 29.77 -11.93
C GLU A 224 -0.02 29.74 -10.48
N GLU A 225 -1.24 29.21 -10.24
CA GLU A 225 -1.75 29.04 -8.87
C GLU A 225 -0.91 28.05 -8.08
N ILE A 226 -0.51 26.93 -8.72
CA ILE A 226 0.35 25.91 -8.13
C ILE A 226 1.72 26.53 -7.79
N ASP A 227 2.37 27.22 -8.70
CA ASP A 227 3.67 27.85 -8.51
C ASP A 227 3.63 28.90 -7.39
N ALA A 228 2.57 29.69 -7.30
CA ALA A 228 2.36 30.64 -6.22
C ALA A 228 2.29 29.95 -4.84
N ILE A 229 1.55 28.83 -4.75
CA ILE A 229 1.44 28.04 -3.53
C ILE A 229 2.79 27.40 -3.17
N LEU A 230 3.48 26.79 -4.11
CA LEU A 230 4.80 26.19 -3.88
C LEU A 230 5.83 27.21 -3.44
N ASN A 231 5.85 28.39 -4.08
CA ASN A 231 6.76 29.47 -3.69
C ASN A 231 6.48 30.05 -2.31
N SER A 232 5.22 30.00 -1.85
CA SER A 232 4.86 30.41 -0.49
C SER A 232 5.14 29.33 0.58
N ASN A 233 5.48 28.10 0.17
CA ASN A 233 5.70 26.93 1.03
C ASN A 233 6.99 26.22 0.67
N LYS A 234 8.12 26.91 0.72
CA LYS A 234 9.43 26.33 0.37
C LYS A 234 10.48 26.59 1.44
N THR A 235 11.44 25.67 1.49
CA THR A 235 12.67 25.84 2.26
C THR A 235 13.72 26.54 1.42
N GLN A 236 14.40 27.53 2.01
CA GLN A 236 15.48 28.25 1.35
C GLN A 236 16.78 27.45 1.51
N GLY A 237 17.56 27.37 0.45
CA GLY A 237 18.89 26.77 0.49
C GLY A 237 19.88 27.63 1.28
N PHE A 238 21.02 27.04 1.57
CA PHE A 238 22.18 27.74 2.16
C PHE A 238 23.18 28.11 1.06
N ASP A 239 23.77 29.29 1.18
CA ASP A 239 24.96 29.68 0.40
C ASP A 239 26.25 29.15 1.05
N GLU A 240 26.19 28.81 2.34
CA GLU A 240 27.29 28.29 3.15
C GLU A 240 27.32 26.74 3.10
N ILE A 241 28.53 26.22 3.34
CA ILE A 241 28.79 24.79 3.54
C ILE A 241 29.23 24.55 4.98
N THR A 242 29.17 23.31 5.44
CA THR A 242 29.71 22.94 6.75
C THR A 242 31.15 23.38 6.91
N ASP A 243 31.43 24.12 7.99
CA ASP A 243 32.79 24.44 8.44
C ASP A 243 33.34 23.25 9.23
N THR A 244 34.15 22.44 8.56
CA THR A 244 34.73 21.22 9.16
C THR A 244 35.69 21.55 10.32
N THR A 245 36.21 22.78 10.42
CA THR A 245 37.14 23.18 11.50
C THR A 245 36.39 23.40 12.80
N LEU A 246 35.16 23.93 12.75
CA LEU A 246 34.30 24.10 13.93
C LEU A 246 33.92 22.75 14.55
N VAL A 247 33.50 21.79 13.73
CA VAL A 247 33.12 20.46 14.21
C VAL A 247 34.33 19.69 14.74
N ASN A 248 35.50 19.80 14.08
CA ASN A 248 36.75 19.17 14.56
C ASN A 248 37.24 19.74 15.88
N ALA A 249 37.10 21.06 16.10
CA ALA A 249 37.47 21.70 17.37
C ALA A 249 36.59 21.25 18.54
N MET A 250 35.30 21.05 18.25
CA MET A 250 34.32 20.51 19.21
C MET A 250 34.51 19.01 19.45
N ALA A 251 34.84 18.22 18.42
CA ALA A 251 34.96 16.76 18.48
C ALA A 251 36.06 16.29 19.47
N ALA A 252 37.14 17.06 19.69
CA ALA A 252 38.20 16.63 20.59
C ALA A 252 37.76 16.59 22.07
N GLU A 253 36.93 17.53 22.49
CA GLU A 253 36.44 17.63 23.88
C GLU A 253 35.23 16.70 24.12
N GLN A 254 34.49 16.38 23.06
CA GLN A 254 33.26 15.62 23.12
C GLN A 254 33.43 14.14 22.76
N LYS A 255 34.54 13.77 22.10
CA LYS A 255 34.85 12.39 21.78
C LYS A 255 34.85 11.49 23.03
N GLN A 256 35.39 12.01 24.15
CA GLN A 256 35.36 11.28 25.42
C GLN A 256 33.92 11.09 25.94
N LYS A 257 33.06 12.11 25.84
CA LYS A 257 31.64 11.99 26.23
C LYS A 257 30.87 11.03 25.34
N ALA A 258 31.19 11.02 24.05
CA ALA A 258 30.60 10.09 23.09
C ALA A 258 31.03 8.62 23.39
N GLU A 259 32.31 8.41 23.73
CA GLU A 259 32.81 7.08 24.13
C GLU A 259 32.18 6.64 25.46
N ASP A 260 32.02 7.53 26.42
CA ASP A 260 31.35 7.26 27.70
C ASP A 260 29.86 6.93 27.49
N ASN A 261 29.17 7.64 26.60
CA ASN A 261 27.77 7.39 26.25
C ASN A 261 27.59 6.11 25.43
N ALA A 262 28.50 5.82 24.48
CA ALA A 262 28.47 4.60 23.68
C ALA A 262 28.64 3.31 24.50
N ALA A 263 29.24 3.41 25.69
CA ALA A 263 29.40 2.29 26.60
C ALA A 263 28.26 2.15 27.63
N ALA A 264 27.33 3.10 27.66
CA ALA A 264 26.25 3.14 28.64
C ALA A 264 25.03 2.35 28.18
N VAL A 265 24.88 1.14 28.69
CA VAL A 265 23.63 0.37 28.52
C VAL A 265 22.48 1.13 29.18
N ASN A 266 21.46 1.48 28.40
CA ASN A 266 20.27 2.19 28.86
C ASN A 266 19.01 1.64 28.19
N GLU A 267 17.84 2.20 28.51
CA GLU A 267 16.55 1.74 27.94
C GLU A 267 16.46 1.92 26.40
N LEU A 268 17.19 2.88 25.84
CA LEU A 268 17.19 3.19 24.40
C LEU A 268 18.30 2.46 23.63
N ASP A 269 19.30 1.96 24.35
CA ASP A 269 20.41 1.14 23.86
C ASP A 269 20.59 -0.05 24.84
N PRO A 270 19.69 -1.04 24.80
CA PRO A 270 19.68 -2.12 25.79
C PRO A 270 20.79 -3.16 25.61
N ASP A 271 21.40 -3.23 24.44
CA ASP A 271 22.53 -4.13 24.13
C ASP A 271 23.90 -3.43 24.24
N GLY A 272 23.91 -2.10 24.41
CA GLY A 272 25.11 -1.31 24.63
C GLY A 272 26.02 -1.29 23.41
N ASP A 273 25.44 -1.35 22.19
CA ASP A 273 26.20 -1.33 20.96
C ASP A 273 26.48 0.10 20.44
N GLY A 274 26.02 1.13 21.14
CA GLY A 274 26.17 2.54 20.84
C GLY A 274 25.17 3.05 19.81
N ILE A 275 24.01 2.39 19.66
CA ILE A 275 22.88 2.82 18.82
C ILE A 275 21.63 2.96 19.68
N GLU A 276 21.18 4.18 19.92
CA GLU A 276 19.88 4.41 20.55
C GLU A 276 18.74 4.45 19.53
N VAL A 277 17.59 3.85 19.88
CA VAL A 277 16.38 3.85 19.06
C VAL A 277 15.30 4.69 19.74
N HIS A 278 14.95 5.82 19.13
CA HIS A 278 13.95 6.73 19.65
C HIS A 278 12.68 6.73 18.81
N ASP A 279 11.52 6.76 19.47
CA ASP A 279 10.26 7.09 18.83
C ASP A 279 10.14 8.60 18.62
N VAL A 280 9.84 9.01 17.40
CA VAL A 280 9.62 10.40 17.03
C VAL A 280 8.16 10.58 16.62
N SER A 281 7.49 11.57 17.19
CA SER A 281 6.08 11.83 16.86
C SER A 281 5.75 13.32 16.87
N GLY A 282 4.79 13.68 16.03
CA GLY A 282 4.19 15.01 15.97
C GLY A 282 2.69 14.91 15.68
N PRO A 283 2.00 16.03 15.49
CA PRO A 283 0.55 16.05 15.30
C PRO A 283 0.06 15.22 14.11
N MET A 284 0.89 15.07 13.07
CA MET A 284 0.53 14.45 11.81
C MET A 284 1.48 13.33 11.38
N TYR A 285 2.50 13.00 12.20
CA TYR A 285 3.51 12.02 11.84
C TYR A 285 4.01 11.19 13.01
N HIS A 286 4.50 10.00 12.66
CA HIS A 286 5.30 9.12 13.49
C HIS A 286 6.55 8.69 12.71
N GLY A 287 7.61 8.37 13.42
CA GLY A 287 8.87 7.93 12.84
C GLY A 287 9.82 7.38 13.88
N LYS A 288 11.03 7.08 13.44
CA LYS A 288 12.13 6.61 14.29
C LYS A 288 13.37 7.45 14.04
N MET A 289 14.11 7.69 15.11
CA MET A 289 15.45 8.27 15.10
C MET A 289 16.42 7.23 15.63
N LEU A 290 17.50 6.96 14.89
CA LEU A 290 18.66 6.26 15.41
C LEU A 290 19.71 7.32 15.77
N VAL A 291 20.26 7.21 16.99
CA VAL A 291 21.41 8.02 17.44
C VAL A 291 22.62 7.08 17.49
N ILE A 292 23.59 7.30 16.63
CA ILE A 292 24.79 6.46 16.50
C ILE A 292 25.96 7.24 17.06
N TYR A 293 26.51 6.81 18.20
CA TYR A 293 27.58 7.53 18.91
C TYR A 293 28.92 7.42 18.20
N ASP A 294 29.20 6.33 17.48
CA ASP A 294 30.42 6.19 16.67
C ASP A 294 30.16 6.53 15.19
N PRO A 295 30.45 7.76 14.73
CA PRO A 295 30.22 8.17 13.34
C PRO A 295 31.09 7.42 12.33
N SER A 296 32.15 6.72 12.77
CA SER A 296 33.01 5.92 11.90
C SER A 296 32.31 4.68 11.36
N ARG A 297 31.21 4.28 11.98
CA ARG A 297 30.35 3.15 11.57
C ARG A 297 29.44 3.49 10.38
N ILE A 298 29.28 4.77 10.05
CA ILE A 298 28.40 5.20 8.96
C ILE A 298 29.15 5.23 7.63
N MET A 299 28.57 4.65 6.61
CA MET A 299 29.08 4.72 5.23
C MET A 299 27.95 4.77 4.19
N VAL A 300 28.30 5.16 2.96
CA VAL A 300 27.40 5.07 1.81
C VAL A 300 27.59 3.71 1.11
N ALA A 301 26.60 2.84 1.26
CA ALA A 301 26.47 1.63 0.46
C ALA A 301 25.93 1.98 -0.93
N THR A 302 26.41 1.31 -1.97
CA THR A 302 25.94 1.52 -3.34
C THR A 302 25.93 0.22 -4.15
N ILE A 303 25.18 0.21 -5.26
CA ILE A 303 25.18 -0.88 -6.23
C ILE A 303 26.48 -0.87 -7.05
N ASP A 304 26.83 -2.01 -7.64
CA ASP A 304 28.12 -2.15 -8.35
C ASP A 304 28.15 -1.38 -9.68
N ASN A 305 27.04 -1.42 -10.42
CA ASN A 305 26.94 -0.84 -11.75
C ASN A 305 25.68 0.02 -11.87
N TYR A 306 25.85 1.25 -12.32
CA TYR A 306 24.75 2.17 -12.60
C TYR A 306 24.25 1.98 -14.03
N ASN A 307 22.92 1.81 -14.16
CA ASN A 307 22.28 1.60 -15.45
C ASN A 307 20.84 2.16 -15.41
N HIS A 308 20.47 3.02 -16.35
CA HIS A 308 19.13 3.59 -16.46
C HIS A 308 18.01 2.54 -16.55
N ASN A 309 18.29 1.38 -17.14
CA ASN A 309 17.34 0.26 -17.23
C ASN A 309 17.65 -0.86 -16.21
N GLY A 310 18.61 -0.63 -15.31
CA GLY A 310 19.00 -1.58 -14.28
C GLY A 310 18.18 -1.42 -13.00
N ALA A 311 18.15 -2.45 -12.20
CA ALA A 311 17.54 -2.41 -10.88
C ALA A 311 18.57 -2.07 -9.81
N GLY A 312 18.17 -1.28 -8.81
CA GLY A 312 18.90 -1.11 -7.57
C GLY A 312 18.75 -2.31 -6.64
N LEU A 313 19.09 -2.12 -5.39
CA LEU A 313 18.90 -3.09 -4.32
C LEU A 313 17.91 -2.53 -3.29
N THR A 314 17.23 -3.39 -2.55
CA THR A 314 16.45 -2.96 -1.39
C THR A 314 17.41 -2.50 -0.29
N LEU A 315 16.92 -1.70 0.67
CA LEU A 315 17.75 -1.25 1.78
C LEU A 315 18.40 -2.43 2.53
N LYS A 316 17.62 -3.48 2.83
CA LYS A 316 18.16 -4.70 3.48
C LYS A 316 19.27 -5.36 2.65
N GLN A 317 19.09 -5.46 1.33
CA GLN A 317 20.12 -6.02 0.45
C GLN A 317 21.40 -5.16 0.39
N LEU A 318 21.29 -3.82 0.47
CA LEU A 318 22.44 -2.92 0.58
C LEU A 318 23.14 -3.10 1.92
N ILE A 319 22.40 -3.20 3.02
CA ILE A 319 22.95 -3.48 4.35
C ILE A 319 23.73 -4.81 4.34
N ASP A 320 23.09 -5.88 3.87
CA ASP A 320 23.70 -7.22 3.82
C ASP A 320 24.96 -7.26 2.93
N LYS A 321 24.91 -6.58 1.78
CA LYS A 321 26.03 -6.52 0.83
C LYS A 321 27.32 -5.97 1.45
N TYR A 322 27.20 -5.01 2.36
CA TYR A 322 28.33 -4.38 3.04
C TYR A 322 28.56 -4.88 4.46
N GLY A 323 27.82 -5.90 4.90
CA GLY A 323 27.93 -6.46 6.24
C GLY A 323 27.48 -5.49 7.34
N GLY A 324 26.56 -4.59 7.02
CA GLY A 324 26.01 -3.62 7.97
C GLY A 324 25.02 -4.25 8.94
N VAL A 325 24.76 -3.58 10.06
CA VAL A 325 23.77 -3.97 11.06
C VAL A 325 22.45 -3.18 10.90
N GLY A 326 22.44 -2.08 10.15
CA GLY A 326 21.27 -1.25 9.93
C GLY A 326 21.52 -0.13 8.94
N GLY A 327 20.55 0.77 8.81
CA GLY A 327 20.67 1.95 7.96
C GLY A 327 19.34 2.53 7.49
N ILE A 328 19.48 3.56 6.65
CA ILE A 328 18.37 4.28 6.00
C ILE A 328 18.63 4.39 4.50
N ASN A 329 17.59 4.68 3.71
CA ASN A 329 17.75 5.01 2.29
C ASN A 329 18.68 6.21 2.07
N GLY A 330 19.26 6.30 0.88
CA GLY A 330 20.26 7.31 0.54
C GLY A 330 19.73 8.51 -0.24
N GLY A 331 20.46 8.87 -1.30
CA GLY A 331 20.22 10.05 -2.12
C GLY A 331 19.25 9.83 -3.27
N GLN A 332 19.14 10.87 -4.09
CA GLN A 332 18.27 10.92 -5.27
C GLN A 332 18.67 9.90 -6.33
N TYR A 333 17.68 9.42 -7.06
CA TYR A 333 17.87 8.55 -8.22
C TYR A 333 16.76 8.75 -9.25
N GLU A 334 16.99 8.31 -10.47
CA GLU A 334 16.03 8.40 -11.56
C GLU A 334 14.74 7.65 -11.21
N ASP A 335 13.66 8.41 -11.08
CA ASP A 335 12.34 7.91 -10.71
C ASP A 335 11.25 8.49 -11.59
N THR A 336 11.21 8.07 -12.84
CA THR A 336 10.19 8.52 -13.79
C THR A 336 8.80 8.08 -13.34
N ASN A 337 7.96 9.04 -12.95
CA ASN A 337 6.57 8.84 -12.50
C ASN A 337 6.41 7.85 -11.32
N GLY A 338 7.36 7.79 -10.40
CA GLY A 338 7.30 6.88 -9.25
C GLY A 338 7.51 5.40 -9.60
N MET A 339 7.99 5.12 -10.81
CA MET A 339 8.20 3.76 -11.32
C MET A 339 9.69 3.40 -11.42
N GLY A 340 10.58 4.26 -10.94
CA GLY A 340 12.01 4.03 -10.91
C GLY A 340 12.36 2.75 -10.15
N ILE A 341 13.28 1.99 -10.71
CA ILE A 341 13.77 0.72 -10.17
C ILE A 341 15.14 0.84 -9.51
N GLY A 342 15.61 2.09 -9.28
CA GLY A 342 16.81 2.38 -8.48
C GLY A 342 18.14 2.03 -9.13
N GLY A 343 18.21 1.96 -10.46
CA GLY A 343 19.45 1.59 -11.15
C GLY A 343 20.38 2.76 -11.43
N TRP A 344 19.92 4.01 -11.35
CA TRP A 344 20.69 5.19 -11.73
C TRP A 344 20.58 6.29 -10.66
N PRO A 345 21.64 6.53 -9.86
CA PRO A 345 21.66 7.65 -8.92
C PRO A 345 21.79 8.98 -9.65
N GLU A 346 21.19 10.04 -9.08
CA GLU A 346 21.31 11.42 -9.58
C GLU A 346 22.22 12.24 -8.67
N GLY A 347 22.88 13.24 -9.27
CA GLY A 347 23.80 14.12 -8.54
C GLY A 347 25.18 13.48 -8.30
N ILE A 348 25.65 13.50 -7.04
CA ILE A 348 26.94 12.91 -6.67
C ILE A 348 26.75 11.65 -5.84
N VAL A 349 27.61 10.65 -6.05
CA VAL A 349 27.82 9.53 -5.13
C VAL A 349 29.34 9.40 -4.89
N ILE A 350 29.74 9.56 -3.64
CA ILE A 350 31.07 9.21 -3.14
C ILE A 350 30.88 8.03 -2.18
N SER A 351 31.65 6.99 -2.35
CA SER A 351 31.63 5.81 -1.48
C SER A 351 33.05 5.30 -1.33
N GLU A 352 33.50 5.09 -0.11
CA GLU A 352 34.86 4.66 0.24
C GLU A 352 35.93 5.60 -0.35
N GLY A 353 35.71 6.91 -0.33
CA GLY A 353 36.62 7.93 -0.88
C GLY A 353 36.68 8.00 -2.41
N LYS A 354 35.85 7.25 -3.12
CA LYS A 354 35.80 7.21 -4.59
C LYS A 354 34.57 7.91 -5.13
N LEU A 355 34.77 8.79 -6.10
CA LEU A 355 33.67 9.35 -6.89
C LEU A 355 33.08 8.27 -7.78
N ARG A 356 31.87 7.79 -7.40
CA ARG A 356 31.15 6.72 -8.12
C ARG A 356 30.19 7.31 -9.16
N MET A 357 29.58 8.47 -8.87
CA MET A 357 28.69 9.21 -9.76
C MET A 357 29.02 10.70 -9.69
N GLY A 358 28.78 11.41 -10.79
CA GLY A 358 29.04 12.82 -10.93
C GLY A 358 30.34 13.12 -11.67
N SER A 359 30.60 14.39 -11.94
CA SER A 359 31.85 14.89 -12.56
C SER A 359 32.59 15.79 -11.59
N LYS A 360 33.94 15.75 -11.61
CA LYS A 360 34.76 16.53 -10.68
C LYS A 360 34.50 18.02 -10.68
N GLY A 361 34.18 18.61 -11.85
CA GLY A 361 33.86 20.03 -11.99
C GLY A 361 32.39 20.35 -11.79
N GLY A 362 31.51 19.32 -11.67
CA GLY A 362 30.07 19.52 -11.41
C GLY A 362 29.81 19.96 -9.99
N THR A 363 28.88 20.89 -9.81
CA THR A 363 28.41 21.38 -8.51
C THR A 363 27.17 20.59 -8.08
N TYR A 364 27.18 20.08 -6.86
CA TYR A 364 26.16 19.21 -6.30
C TYR A 364 25.83 19.62 -4.86
N ASN A 365 24.63 19.33 -4.42
CA ASN A 365 24.37 19.22 -3.00
C ASN A 365 25.10 17.98 -2.48
N VAL A 366 26.01 18.16 -1.56
CA VAL A 366 26.86 17.11 -1.00
C VAL A 366 26.47 16.90 0.44
N TYR A 367 25.95 15.71 0.77
CA TYR A 367 25.57 15.33 2.13
C TYR A 367 26.28 14.02 2.47
N GLY A 368 27.23 14.11 3.39
CA GLY A 368 28.06 12.94 3.68
C GLY A 368 29.20 13.21 4.65
N LEU A 369 30.00 12.20 4.92
CA LEU A 369 31.01 12.19 5.98
C LEU A 369 32.41 12.33 5.40
N THR A 370 33.25 13.13 6.07
CA THR A 370 34.70 13.21 5.82
C THR A 370 35.44 12.02 6.43
N ASN A 371 36.75 11.92 6.14
CA ASN A 371 37.65 10.96 6.79
C ASN A 371 37.72 11.17 8.32
N ASP A 372 37.50 12.40 8.78
CA ASP A 372 37.44 12.76 10.20
C ASP A 372 36.05 12.59 10.81
N ASN A 373 35.11 11.92 10.07
CA ASN A 373 33.75 11.63 10.47
C ASN A 373 32.87 12.88 10.71
N VAL A 374 33.19 14.00 10.07
CA VAL A 374 32.37 15.22 10.10
C VAL A 374 31.33 15.17 8.99
N LEU A 375 30.07 15.40 9.33
CA LEU A 375 28.98 15.50 8.36
C LEU A 375 29.06 16.83 7.61
N VAL A 376 29.42 16.77 6.36
CA VAL A 376 29.41 17.89 5.41
C VAL A 376 28.02 18.03 4.79
N VAL A 377 27.48 19.25 4.87
CA VAL A 377 26.20 19.62 4.28
C VAL A 377 26.38 20.91 3.51
N GLY A 378 26.09 20.92 2.22
CA GLY A 378 26.16 22.13 1.41
C GLY A 378 26.33 21.87 -0.08
N SER A 379 26.37 22.96 -0.86
CA SER A 379 26.55 22.90 -2.31
C SER A 379 28.01 23.16 -2.69
N MET A 380 28.64 22.21 -3.36
CA MET A 380 30.05 22.34 -3.76
C MET A 380 30.37 21.49 -4.99
N THR A 381 31.55 21.71 -5.59
CA THR A 381 32.02 20.82 -6.67
C THR A 381 32.45 19.46 -6.11
N ALA A 382 32.32 18.40 -6.90
CA ALA A 382 32.78 17.08 -6.49
C ALA A 382 34.30 17.08 -6.19
N GLN A 383 35.12 17.88 -6.91
CA GLN A 383 36.53 18.02 -6.60
C GLN A 383 36.73 18.63 -5.22
N LYS A 384 36.01 19.71 -4.88
CA LYS A 384 36.08 20.33 -3.55
C LYS A 384 35.69 19.35 -2.44
N ALA A 385 34.66 18.54 -2.65
CA ALA A 385 34.25 17.51 -1.69
C ALA A 385 35.39 16.49 -1.44
N LEU A 386 36.05 16.02 -2.51
CA LEU A 386 37.20 15.12 -2.39
C LEU A 386 38.39 15.79 -1.71
N ASP A 387 38.69 17.07 -2.04
CA ASP A 387 39.80 17.84 -1.48
C ASP A 387 39.69 18.06 0.03
N ILE A 388 38.46 18.22 0.55
CA ILE A 388 38.19 18.32 2.00
C ILE A 388 38.01 16.94 2.65
N GLY A 389 38.30 15.87 1.94
CA GLY A 389 38.32 14.51 2.49
C GLY A 389 36.96 13.85 2.65
N VAL A 390 35.92 14.26 1.88
CA VAL A 390 34.64 13.54 1.90
C VAL A 390 34.85 12.11 1.42
N ARG A 391 34.58 11.12 2.29
CA ARG A 391 34.74 9.69 1.99
C ARG A 391 33.46 9.02 1.54
N ASP A 392 32.31 9.52 2.00
CA ASP A 392 30.99 8.97 1.71
C ASP A 392 29.99 10.11 1.56
N ALA A 393 29.31 10.21 0.44
CA ALA A 393 28.28 11.25 0.22
C ALA A 393 27.28 10.87 -0.86
N VAL A 394 26.11 11.47 -0.76
CA VAL A 394 25.03 11.43 -1.75
C VAL A 394 24.48 12.84 -2.01
N SER A 395 23.66 12.99 -3.06
CA SER A 395 22.90 14.21 -3.32
C SER A 395 21.42 14.04 -3.02
N PHE A 396 20.84 15.09 -2.43
CA PHE A 396 19.40 15.33 -2.38
C PHE A 396 19.15 16.81 -2.04
N GLY A 397 18.15 17.12 -1.22
CA GLY A 397 17.87 18.48 -0.72
C GLY A 397 16.49 18.61 -0.06
N PRO A 398 16.31 19.71 0.65
CA PRO A 398 17.30 20.75 0.98
C PRO A 398 18.22 20.38 2.15
N ALA A 399 19.30 21.18 2.36
CA ALA A 399 19.99 21.25 3.64
C ALA A 399 19.03 21.78 4.69
N LEU A 400 19.08 21.22 5.90
CA LEU A 400 18.15 21.56 6.99
C LEU A 400 18.83 22.45 8.05
N ILE A 401 20.06 22.11 8.42
CA ILE A 401 20.88 22.83 9.40
C ILE A 401 22.32 22.84 8.88
N VAL A 402 22.98 23.98 8.92
CA VAL A 402 24.39 24.15 8.58
C VAL A 402 25.06 25.00 9.65
N ASN A 403 26.13 24.50 10.26
CA ASN A 403 26.90 25.19 11.31
C ASN A 403 26.02 25.70 12.48
N GLY A 404 25.03 24.90 12.89
CA GLY A 404 24.05 25.25 13.94
C GLY A 404 22.92 26.17 13.49
N VAL A 405 22.95 26.66 12.26
CA VAL A 405 21.93 27.57 11.74
C VAL A 405 20.89 26.78 10.97
N ALA A 406 19.61 26.87 11.36
CA ALA A 406 18.52 26.22 10.66
C ALA A 406 18.17 26.94 9.36
N ALA A 407 17.76 26.15 8.35
CA ALA A 407 17.27 26.69 7.09
C ALA A 407 16.03 27.57 7.31
N LYS A 408 15.99 28.70 6.62
CA LYS A 408 14.78 29.52 6.56
C LYS A 408 13.75 28.87 5.66
N TYR A 409 12.50 28.95 6.05
CA TYR A 409 11.38 28.44 5.25
C TYR A 409 10.20 29.42 5.26
N SER A 410 9.38 29.36 4.22
CA SER A 410 8.08 30.02 4.14
C SER A 410 6.96 29.00 4.31
N GLY A 411 5.84 29.41 4.93
CA GLY A 411 4.74 28.50 5.23
C GLY A 411 5.20 27.29 6.05
N ALA A 412 4.95 26.10 5.56
CA ALA A 412 5.39 24.83 6.14
C ALA A 412 6.75 24.34 5.57
N GLY A 413 7.36 25.07 4.64
CA GLY A 413 8.61 24.67 3.99
C GLY A 413 8.46 23.56 2.95
N GLY A 414 7.26 23.02 2.75
CA GLY A 414 6.92 21.93 1.84
C GLY A 414 5.70 21.16 2.31
N GLY A 415 5.32 20.12 1.59
CA GLY A 415 4.15 19.30 1.90
C GLY A 415 4.40 18.20 2.94
N LEU A 416 3.30 17.60 3.41
CA LEU A 416 3.32 16.42 4.28
C LEU A 416 3.71 15.19 3.47
N ASN A 417 4.87 14.61 3.76
CA ASN A 417 5.37 13.40 3.08
C ASN A 417 6.16 12.51 4.05
N PRO A 418 6.32 11.22 3.72
CA PRO A 418 7.38 10.42 4.34
C PRO A 418 8.72 11.12 4.11
N ARG A 419 9.56 11.19 5.14
CA ARG A 419 10.84 11.91 5.10
C ARG A 419 11.97 11.04 5.62
N THR A 420 13.14 11.28 5.08
CA THR A 420 14.39 10.71 5.56
C THR A 420 15.39 11.84 5.73
N ALA A 421 16.15 11.83 6.81
CA ALA A 421 17.18 12.84 7.05
C ALA A 421 18.39 12.25 7.78
N ILE A 422 19.55 12.83 7.52
CA ILE A 422 20.79 12.60 8.27
C ILE A 422 21.19 13.88 8.99
N GLY A 423 21.70 13.74 10.20
CA GLY A 423 22.23 14.86 10.97
C GLY A 423 23.45 14.45 11.78
N GLN A 424 24.16 15.45 12.31
CA GLN A 424 25.24 15.24 13.25
C GLN A 424 25.10 16.24 14.41
N ARG A 425 25.24 15.71 15.61
CA ARG A 425 25.25 16.48 16.84
C ARG A 425 26.62 17.09 17.10
N GLU A 426 26.65 18.01 18.07
CA GLU A 426 27.89 18.65 18.55
C GLU A 426 28.89 17.62 19.15
N ASP A 427 28.39 16.53 19.80
CA ASP A 427 29.20 15.43 20.35
C ASP A 427 29.69 14.44 19.29
N GLY A 428 29.41 14.70 18.00
CA GLY A 428 29.82 13.88 16.89
C GLY A 428 28.83 12.76 16.54
N ALA A 429 27.86 12.45 17.41
CA ALA A 429 26.87 11.40 17.14
C ALA A 429 26.07 11.69 15.87
N ILE A 430 25.85 10.64 15.07
CA ILE A 430 25.04 10.72 13.85
C ILE A 430 23.57 10.45 14.18
N LEU A 431 22.72 11.24 13.57
CA LEU A 431 21.28 11.15 13.64
C LEU A 431 20.74 10.62 12.30
N LEU A 432 20.09 9.46 12.32
CA LEU A 432 19.38 8.93 11.17
C LEU A 432 17.89 8.93 11.45
N LEU A 433 17.14 9.80 10.78
CA LEU A 433 15.70 9.98 10.97
C LEU A 433 14.92 9.46 9.78
N VAL A 434 13.90 8.66 10.05
CA VAL A 434 12.88 8.30 9.04
C VAL A 434 11.49 8.54 9.63
N ILE A 435 10.70 9.35 8.94
CA ILE A 435 9.31 9.66 9.27
C ILE A 435 8.40 8.92 8.29
N GLU A 436 7.44 8.18 8.83
CA GLU A 436 6.37 7.55 8.06
C GLU A 436 5.43 8.60 7.44
N GLY A 437 4.74 8.22 6.38
CA GLY A 437 3.71 9.07 5.81
C GLY A 437 2.74 8.32 4.90
N ARG A 438 1.74 9.04 4.39
CA ARG A 438 0.69 8.50 3.50
C ARG A 438 -0.08 7.33 4.13
N LYS A 439 -0.12 7.29 5.47
CA LYS A 439 -0.88 6.35 6.29
C LYS A 439 -1.92 7.13 7.10
N THR A 440 -3.03 6.52 7.49
CA THR A 440 -4.05 7.16 8.34
C THR A 440 -3.53 7.53 9.73
N SER A 441 -2.54 6.78 10.23
CA SER A 441 -1.84 7.04 11.49
C SER A 441 -0.72 8.07 11.36
N SER A 442 -0.18 8.29 10.16
CA SER A 442 0.93 9.20 9.89
C SER A 442 0.79 9.77 8.48
N MET A 443 0.36 11.02 8.37
CA MET A 443 0.25 11.72 7.08
C MET A 443 1.62 12.04 6.49
N GLY A 444 2.60 12.22 7.36
CA GLY A 444 3.97 12.62 7.05
C GLY A 444 4.36 13.95 7.70
N ALA A 445 5.60 14.36 7.48
CA ALA A 445 6.16 15.60 8.01
C ALA A 445 6.42 16.63 6.90
N THR A 446 6.32 17.91 7.27
CA THR A 446 6.78 19.04 6.47
C THR A 446 8.30 19.23 6.66
N MET A 447 8.94 20.10 5.86
CA MET A 447 10.35 20.45 6.11
C MET A 447 10.53 21.21 7.42
N ALA A 448 9.55 22.03 7.82
CA ALA A 448 9.56 22.71 9.10
C ALA A 448 9.59 21.72 10.28
N ASP A 449 8.76 20.66 10.20
CA ASP A 449 8.77 19.58 11.18
C ASP A 449 10.13 18.87 11.23
N LEU A 450 10.70 18.58 10.05
CA LEU A 450 11.98 17.89 9.93
C LEU A 450 13.12 18.70 10.55
N ILE A 451 13.17 20.03 10.27
CA ILE A 451 14.14 20.96 10.87
C ILE A 451 13.97 20.96 12.39
N LYS A 452 12.72 21.07 12.86
CA LYS A 452 12.45 21.08 14.30
C LYS A 452 12.91 19.80 14.98
N VAL A 453 12.59 18.62 14.42
CA VAL A 453 13.04 17.35 14.99
C VAL A 453 14.56 17.30 15.06
N MET A 454 15.28 17.68 13.99
CA MET A 454 16.73 17.69 13.99
C MET A 454 17.30 18.65 15.04
N GLN A 455 16.70 19.84 15.24
CA GLN A 455 17.08 20.78 16.29
C GLN A 455 16.81 20.21 17.70
N ASP A 456 15.65 19.60 17.91
CA ASP A 456 15.29 19.01 19.22
C ASP A 456 16.27 17.88 19.62
N TYR A 457 16.88 17.19 18.64
CA TYR A 457 17.93 16.18 18.85
C TYR A 457 19.35 16.76 18.86
N GLY A 458 19.50 18.08 18.77
CA GLY A 458 20.79 18.79 18.91
C GLY A 458 21.69 18.74 17.67
N ALA A 459 21.09 18.57 16.47
CA ALA A 459 21.87 18.59 15.23
C ALA A 459 22.50 19.94 14.97
N VAL A 460 23.80 19.97 14.68
CA VAL A 460 24.56 21.16 14.22
C VAL A 460 24.69 21.19 12.71
N ASN A 461 24.64 20.02 12.06
CA ASN A 461 24.51 19.86 10.62
C ASN A 461 23.41 18.82 10.34
N ALA A 462 22.52 19.09 9.38
CA ALA A 462 21.50 18.15 8.96
C ALA A 462 21.06 18.38 7.52
N ALA A 463 20.71 17.32 6.84
CA ALA A 463 20.22 17.32 5.46
C ALA A 463 19.03 16.38 5.28
N ASN A 464 18.09 16.80 4.43
CA ASN A 464 17.02 15.93 3.95
C ASN A 464 17.55 15.02 2.85
N LEU A 465 17.18 13.75 2.92
CA LEU A 465 17.51 12.71 1.96
C LEU A 465 16.26 12.33 1.14
N ASP A 466 16.40 11.38 0.21
CA ASP A 466 15.26 10.92 -0.59
C ASP A 466 14.13 10.44 0.33
N GLY A 467 12.94 10.87 0.01
CA GLY A 467 11.75 10.70 0.83
C GLY A 467 10.66 9.85 0.14
N GLY A 468 9.43 10.09 0.54
CA GLY A 468 8.28 9.47 -0.08
C GLY A 468 8.29 7.94 0.02
N MET A 469 8.20 7.26 -1.13
CA MET A 469 8.20 5.79 -1.18
C MET A 469 9.58 5.18 -0.90
N SER A 470 10.65 5.95 -0.90
CA SER A 470 12.00 5.47 -0.62
C SER A 470 12.30 5.42 0.88
N SER A 471 11.55 6.19 1.70
CA SER A 471 11.78 6.28 3.15
C SER A 471 11.69 4.91 3.82
N ALA A 472 12.80 4.40 4.32
CA ALA A 472 12.90 3.12 4.99
C ALA A 472 14.03 3.14 6.03
N MET A 473 13.86 2.39 7.11
CA MET A 473 14.86 2.20 8.17
C MET A 473 14.87 0.74 8.61
N TRP A 474 16.09 0.18 8.66
CA TRP A 474 16.34 -1.16 9.21
C TRP A 474 17.38 -1.09 10.32
N LEU A 475 17.20 -1.91 11.33
CA LEU A 475 18.24 -2.16 12.34
C LEU A 475 18.21 -3.65 12.66
N TYR A 476 19.36 -4.30 12.58
CA TYR A 476 19.50 -5.75 12.64
C TYR A 476 18.59 -6.43 11.59
N ASP A 477 17.71 -7.33 11.98
CA ASP A 477 16.77 -8.00 11.09
C ASP A 477 15.37 -7.38 11.08
N ASP A 478 15.18 -6.26 11.81
CA ASP A 478 13.89 -5.59 11.93
C ASP A 478 13.77 -4.36 11.00
N GLU A 479 12.69 -4.30 10.23
CA GLU A 479 12.28 -3.11 9.50
C GLU A 479 11.58 -2.16 10.48
N LEU A 480 12.31 -1.16 11.02
CA LEU A 480 11.77 -0.22 12.01
C LEU A 480 10.78 0.77 11.40
N VAL A 481 11.04 1.21 10.17
CA VAL A 481 10.13 2.05 9.39
C VAL A 481 10.05 1.51 7.98
N SER A 482 8.85 1.08 7.60
CA SER A 482 8.60 0.58 6.24
C SER A 482 8.24 1.72 5.30
N SER A 483 8.68 1.57 4.05
CA SER A 483 8.21 2.40 2.95
C SER A 483 6.68 2.51 2.94
N SER A 484 6.15 3.69 2.66
CA SER A 484 4.70 3.96 2.58
C SER A 484 4.01 3.26 1.41
N SER A 485 4.73 2.48 0.60
CA SER A 485 4.14 1.78 -0.53
C SER A 485 3.44 0.49 -0.07
N ILE A 486 2.28 0.22 -0.66
CA ILE A 486 1.55 -1.05 -0.54
C ILE A 486 2.34 -2.20 -1.21
N ARG A 487 3.41 -1.87 -1.92
CA ARG A 487 4.26 -2.79 -2.68
C ARG A 487 5.52 -3.14 -1.88
N VAL A 488 6.20 -4.19 -2.30
CA VAL A 488 7.50 -4.67 -1.84
C VAL A 488 8.50 -3.52 -1.64
N SER A 489 9.40 -3.63 -0.66
CA SER A 489 10.51 -2.70 -0.38
C SER A 489 11.12 -2.14 -1.65
N ARG A 490 11.21 -0.80 -1.73
CA ARG A 490 11.69 -0.12 -2.92
C ARG A 490 13.17 -0.40 -3.17
N GLN A 491 13.54 -0.60 -4.41
CA GLN A 491 14.93 -0.70 -4.83
C GLN A 491 15.52 0.70 -5.01
N MET A 492 16.77 0.88 -4.61
CA MET A 492 17.50 2.14 -4.62
C MET A 492 18.97 1.92 -4.94
N PRO A 493 19.70 2.92 -5.47
CA PRO A 493 21.11 2.77 -5.80
C PRO A 493 22.05 3.01 -4.64
N THR A 494 21.59 3.73 -3.58
CA THR A 494 22.42 4.15 -2.45
C THR A 494 21.66 4.08 -1.13
N ALA A 495 22.38 3.85 -0.03
CA ALA A 495 21.88 3.89 1.33
C ALA A 495 22.96 4.40 2.27
N PHE A 496 22.59 5.07 3.37
CA PHE A 496 23.46 5.21 4.54
C PHE A 496 23.29 3.99 5.43
N ILE A 497 24.38 3.23 5.61
CA ILE A 497 24.37 2.03 6.44
C ILE A 497 25.23 2.18 7.67
N ILE A 498 24.91 1.40 8.69
CA ILE A 498 25.62 1.32 9.96
C ILE A 498 26.42 0.03 9.96
N LEU A 499 27.73 0.12 10.09
CA LEU A 499 28.60 -1.03 10.25
C LEU A 499 28.60 -1.55 11.68
N PRO A 500 28.92 -2.83 11.92
CA PRO A 500 29.12 -3.36 13.27
C PRO A 500 30.25 -2.61 13.99
N PRO A 501 30.28 -2.60 15.33
CA PRO A 501 31.40 -2.04 16.08
C PRO A 501 32.71 -2.75 15.73
N LYS A 502 33.82 -1.98 15.69
CA LYS A 502 35.15 -2.52 15.28
C LYS A 502 35.76 -3.47 16.29
N ASP A 503 35.43 -3.29 17.55
CA ASP A 503 35.94 -4.14 18.64
C ASP A 503 34.83 -5.12 18.99
N GLY A 504 34.98 -6.37 18.58
CA GLY A 504 34.08 -7.52 18.72
C GLY A 504 33.17 -7.67 19.95
N ASN A 505 32.67 -6.58 20.48
CA ASN A 505 31.71 -6.52 21.59
C ASN A 505 30.24 -6.63 21.09
N ALA A 506 30.03 -7.28 19.96
CA ALA A 506 28.70 -7.77 19.59
C ALA A 506 28.32 -8.91 20.54
N LYS A 507 27.86 -8.56 21.72
CA LYS A 507 27.11 -9.47 22.58
C LYS A 507 25.72 -9.63 21.96
N GLY A 508 25.58 -10.54 21.02
CA GLY A 508 24.23 -10.81 20.54
C GLY A 508 24.10 -11.56 19.23
N THR A 509 24.94 -12.59 18.98
CA THR A 509 24.58 -13.70 18.06
C THR A 509 25.33 -14.95 18.48
N GLU A 510 25.10 -15.44 19.68
CA GLU A 510 25.28 -16.85 20.02
C GLU A 510 23.93 -17.35 20.55
N GLY A 511 23.23 -18.15 19.73
CA GLY A 511 22.00 -18.85 20.11
C GLY A 511 21.28 -19.38 18.89
#